data_a7bac07268bb9c51963bafdcd50d2bfe
#
_entry.id   a7bac07268bb9c51963bafdcd50d2bfe
#
_cell.length_a   1.000
_cell.length_b   1.000
_cell.length_c   1.000
_cell.angle_alpha   90.00
_cell.angle_beta   90.00
_cell.angle_gamma   90.00
#
_symmetry.space_group_name_H-M   'P 1'
#
loop_
_entity.id
_entity.type
_entity.pdbx_description
1 polymer ?
#
loop_
_entity_poly.entity_id
_entity_poly.type
_entity_poly.pdbx_seq_one_letter_code
_entity_poly.pdbx_strand_id
1 'polypeptide(L)'
;MAKKPTEKQLYKLKNEWLGQFFEEVKPKEFYRAVFPEGSFERAGHFEDGKANGIITIVENDKAKNRIVFDDLSVIDEVKGAEFAVMSPVAYSGRNRTAANARWLYGIAIDLDGVEMPQLRDVFHQMNHDIIPKCTYCINSGHGLHLYYLLEKPVPLYKHLQDKLREFKYELIAKVWNRYTSTFTEREQVQYQGIFQGFRMVGTQSKLGKRYPVKAFETGERVTIEYLNGYLMDKSKAVTDFHYKSDLSLAEARKKYPEWYEKRIVQGERRERWHVKRDLYDWWLRRSEEHTSEL
;
A
#
# COMPACT_ATOMS: atom_id res chain seq x y z
N MET A 1 39.72 13.31 -13.82
CA MET A 1 38.29 12.95 -13.67
C MET A 1 38.06 12.45 -12.26
N ALA A 2 37.10 12.99 -11.52
CA ALA A 2 36.77 12.50 -10.20
C ALA A 2 36.23 11.07 -10.33
N LYS A 3 36.68 10.16 -9.43
CA LYS A 3 36.24 8.76 -9.43
C LYS A 3 34.77 8.70 -9.06
N LYS A 4 33.97 7.97 -9.84
CA LYS A 4 32.54 7.75 -9.55
C LYS A 4 32.40 7.15 -8.15
N PRO A 5 31.46 7.65 -7.29
CA PRO A 5 31.29 7.10 -5.96
C PRO A 5 30.83 5.64 -6.02
N THR A 6 31.32 4.83 -5.09
CA THR A 6 30.83 3.46 -4.91
C THR A 6 29.40 3.46 -4.41
N GLU A 7 28.66 2.36 -4.57
CA GLU A 7 27.29 2.21 -4.07
C GLU A 7 27.15 2.52 -2.58
N LYS A 8 28.13 2.07 -1.78
CA LYS A 8 28.18 2.35 -0.33
C LYS A 8 28.42 3.82 -0.01
N GLN A 9 29.21 4.52 -0.81
CA GLN A 9 29.40 5.97 -0.70
C GLN A 9 28.12 6.70 -1.14
N LEU A 10 27.54 6.26 -2.24
CA LEU A 10 26.28 6.82 -2.74
C LEU A 10 25.12 6.69 -1.73
N TYR A 11 25.02 5.52 -1.07
CA TYR A 11 24.05 5.33 0.02
C TYR A 11 24.22 6.37 1.14
N LYS A 12 25.45 6.60 1.59
CA LYS A 12 25.75 7.61 2.63
C LYS A 12 25.40 9.01 2.16
N LEU A 13 25.84 9.39 0.96
CA LEU A 13 25.55 10.70 0.38
C LEU A 13 24.04 10.97 0.23
N LYS A 14 23.28 9.95 -0.17
CA LYS A 14 21.79 10.06 -0.24
C LYS A 14 21.20 10.33 1.15
N ASN A 15 21.64 9.60 2.18
CA ASN A 15 21.16 9.80 3.54
C ASN A 15 21.56 11.17 4.10
N GLU A 16 22.80 11.61 3.88
CA GLU A 16 23.27 12.92 4.30
C GLU A 16 22.45 14.04 3.64
N TRP A 17 22.21 13.92 2.33
CA TRP A 17 21.40 14.92 1.62
C TRP A 17 19.95 14.92 2.11
N LEU A 18 19.31 13.75 2.24
CA LEU A 18 17.93 13.66 2.73
C LEU A 18 17.81 14.20 4.16
N GLY A 19 18.75 13.86 5.05
CA GLY A 19 18.76 14.33 6.43
C GLY A 19 19.04 15.84 6.62
N GLN A 20 19.51 16.56 5.57
CA GLN A 20 19.61 18.02 5.59
C GLN A 20 18.25 18.72 5.48
N PHE A 21 17.27 18.08 4.84
CA PHE A 21 15.98 18.69 4.52
C PHE A 21 14.80 18.00 5.18
N PHE A 22 14.94 16.74 5.61
CA PHE A 22 13.86 15.89 6.05
C PHE A 22 14.24 15.12 7.32
N GLU A 23 13.24 14.82 8.15
CA GLU A 23 13.44 14.04 9.36
C GLU A 23 13.55 12.55 9.05
N GLU A 24 14.60 11.87 9.59
CA GLU A 24 14.71 10.43 9.57
C GLU A 24 13.77 9.83 10.61
N VAL A 25 12.84 8.97 10.19
CA VAL A 25 11.87 8.33 11.08
C VAL A 25 12.26 6.90 11.42
N LYS A 26 11.92 6.47 12.64
CA LYS A 26 12.17 5.09 13.08
C LYS A 26 11.23 4.09 12.39
N PRO A 27 11.62 2.81 12.26
CA PRO A 27 10.82 1.81 11.58
C PRO A 27 9.37 1.74 12.08
N LYS A 28 9.15 1.67 13.41
CA LYS A 28 7.81 1.58 13.98
C LYS A 28 6.97 2.83 13.75
N GLU A 29 7.59 4.01 13.81
CA GLU A 29 6.94 5.29 13.50
C GLU A 29 6.51 5.34 12.03
N PHE A 30 7.40 4.94 11.11
CA PHE A 30 7.07 4.82 9.69
C PHE A 30 5.87 3.88 9.45
N TYR A 31 5.90 2.67 10.03
CA TYR A 31 4.78 1.74 9.83
C TYR A 31 3.52 2.17 10.55
N ARG A 32 3.59 2.93 11.66
CA ARG A 32 2.43 3.58 12.27
C ARG A 32 1.85 4.69 11.39
N ALA A 33 2.70 5.40 10.66
CA ALA A 33 2.24 6.35 9.65
C ALA A 33 1.58 5.62 8.47
N VAL A 34 2.13 4.50 7.97
CA VAL A 34 1.50 3.69 6.92
C VAL A 34 0.15 3.14 7.39
N PHE A 35 0.10 2.59 8.60
CA PHE A 35 -1.08 1.95 9.20
C PHE A 35 -1.46 2.69 10.48
N PRO A 36 -2.36 3.69 10.41
CA PRO A 36 -2.86 4.39 11.58
C PRO A 36 -3.44 3.45 12.64
N GLU A 37 -3.54 3.90 13.87
CA GLU A 37 -4.12 3.13 14.96
C GLU A 37 -5.54 2.66 14.61
N GLY A 38 -5.85 1.39 14.90
CA GLY A 38 -7.11 0.76 14.52
C GLY A 38 -7.15 0.19 13.08
N SER A 39 -6.05 0.29 12.30
CA SER A 39 -5.96 -0.29 10.97
C SER A 39 -5.98 -1.81 10.96
N PHE A 40 -5.50 -2.43 12.03
CA PHE A 40 -5.36 -3.86 12.16
C PHE A 40 -6.14 -4.41 13.35
N GLU A 41 -6.33 -5.72 13.33
CA GLU A 41 -6.84 -6.46 14.44
C GLU A 41 -5.89 -6.39 15.64
N ARG A 42 -6.44 -6.47 16.86
CA ARG A 42 -5.65 -6.59 18.08
C ARG A 42 -5.10 -8.01 18.23
N ALA A 43 -3.90 -8.15 18.78
CA ALA A 43 -3.31 -9.45 19.07
C ALA A 43 -4.23 -10.31 19.93
N GLY A 44 -4.41 -11.57 19.53
CA GLY A 44 -5.25 -12.52 20.25
C GLY A 44 -6.76 -12.44 19.92
N HIS A 45 -7.19 -11.50 19.12
CA HIS A 45 -8.58 -11.33 18.70
C HIS A 45 -8.70 -11.58 17.19
N PHE A 46 -8.81 -12.84 16.80
CA PHE A 46 -9.10 -13.21 15.42
C PHE A 46 -10.61 -13.16 15.18
N GLU A 47 -11.10 -12.07 14.63
CA GLU A 47 -12.47 -11.98 14.16
C GLU A 47 -12.49 -12.14 12.63
N ASP A 48 -13.45 -12.94 12.12
CA ASP A 48 -13.66 -13.06 10.68
C ASP A 48 -13.93 -11.67 10.06
N GLY A 49 -13.15 -11.35 9.04
CA GLY A 49 -13.29 -10.10 8.30
C GLY A 49 -12.47 -8.93 8.80
N LYS A 50 -11.82 -8.99 9.97
CA LYS A 50 -10.85 -7.97 10.37
C LYS A 50 -9.54 -8.09 9.59
N ALA A 51 -8.91 -6.94 9.37
CA ALA A 51 -7.68 -6.87 8.61
C ALA A 51 -6.44 -6.98 9.52
N ASN A 52 -5.34 -7.43 8.94
CA ASN A 52 -4.02 -7.45 9.55
C ASN A 52 -2.93 -7.11 8.53
N GLY A 53 -1.75 -6.73 9.00
CA GLY A 53 -0.58 -6.61 8.14
C GLY A 53 0.09 -7.96 7.91
N ILE A 54 0.88 -8.08 6.84
CA ILE A 54 1.69 -9.28 6.57
C ILE A 54 3.10 -8.86 6.18
N ILE A 55 4.07 -9.35 6.96
CA ILE A 55 5.48 -9.28 6.63
C ILE A 55 5.90 -10.63 6.07
N THR A 56 6.59 -10.61 4.93
CA THR A 56 7.29 -11.79 4.41
C THR A 56 8.78 -11.66 4.70
N ILE A 57 9.32 -12.57 5.49
CA ILE A 57 10.73 -12.65 5.84
C ILE A 57 11.34 -13.80 5.01
N VAL A 58 12.52 -13.58 4.43
CA VAL A 58 13.26 -14.62 3.74
C VAL A 58 14.52 -14.91 4.53
N GLU A 59 14.64 -16.15 5.01
CA GLU A 59 15.80 -16.67 5.75
C GLU A 59 16.15 -18.04 5.18
N ASN A 60 17.43 -18.25 4.85
CA ASN A 60 17.93 -19.52 4.28
C ASN A 60 17.08 -19.98 3.07
N ASP A 61 16.81 -19.07 2.14
CA ASP A 61 15.99 -19.28 0.94
C ASP A 61 14.53 -19.74 1.18
N LYS A 62 14.05 -19.60 2.42
CA LYS A 62 12.67 -19.91 2.79
C LYS A 62 11.92 -18.65 3.15
N ALA A 63 10.81 -18.44 2.46
CA ALA A 63 9.88 -17.32 2.76
C ALA A 63 8.90 -17.73 3.88
N LYS A 64 8.79 -16.90 4.91
CA LYS A 64 7.85 -17.06 6.02
C LYS A 64 7.01 -15.79 6.16
N ASN A 65 5.70 -15.96 6.27
CA ASN A 65 4.81 -14.85 6.59
C ASN A 65 4.63 -14.70 8.10
N ARG A 66 4.68 -13.44 8.55
CA ARG A 66 4.36 -13.03 9.92
C ARG A 66 3.16 -12.09 9.88
N ILE A 67 2.18 -12.35 10.73
CA ILE A 67 1.03 -11.45 10.89
C ILE A 67 1.46 -10.26 11.73
N VAL A 68 1.04 -9.08 11.31
CA VAL A 68 1.24 -7.82 12.05
C VAL A 68 -0.10 -7.37 12.59
N PHE A 69 -0.18 -7.27 13.91
CA PHE A 69 -1.32 -6.73 14.63
C PHE A 69 -1.18 -5.23 14.86
N ASP A 70 -2.22 -4.63 15.40
CA ASP A 70 -2.29 -3.17 15.56
C ASP A 70 -1.24 -2.58 16.51
N ASP A 71 -0.65 -3.37 17.42
CA ASP A 71 0.45 -2.95 18.29
C ASP A 71 1.79 -2.79 17.57
N LEU A 72 1.90 -3.30 16.33
CA LEU A 72 3.10 -3.29 15.50
C LEU A 72 4.35 -3.90 16.18
N SER A 73 4.18 -4.78 17.16
CA SER A 73 5.30 -5.39 17.90
C SER A 73 6.26 -6.16 16.99
N VAL A 74 5.73 -6.86 15.97
CA VAL A 74 6.52 -7.63 15.00
C VAL A 74 7.49 -6.76 14.18
N ILE A 75 7.24 -5.45 14.04
CA ILE A 75 8.16 -4.53 13.35
C ILE A 75 9.51 -4.46 14.09
N ASP A 76 9.49 -4.43 15.41
CA ASP A 76 10.70 -4.38 16.23
C ASP A 76 11.46 -5.72 16.16
N GLU A 77 10.75 -6.86 16.10
CA GLU A 77 11.35 -8.19 15.97
C GLU A 77 12.11 -8.40 14.65
N VAL A 78 11.62 -7.80 13.55
CA VAL A 78 12.24 -7.95 12.23
C VAL A 78 13.30 -6.88 11.93
N LYS A 79 13.54 -5.96 12.86
CA LYS A 79 14.59 -4.95 12.71
C LYS A 79 15.95 -5.60 12.55
N GLY A 80 16.69 -5.21 11.52
CA GLY A 80 18.00 -5.78 11.22
C GLY A 80 17.95 -7.13 10.48
N ALA A 81 16.78 -7.68 10.17
CA ALA A 81 16.65 -8.87 9.33
C ALA A 81 17.35 -8.66 7.99
N GLU A 82 17.92 -9.73 7.43
CA GLU A 82 18.63 -9.69 6.15
C GLU A 82 17.70 -9.30 5.01
N PHE A 83 16.52 -9.91 4.96
CA PHE A 83 15.50 -9.59 3.97
C PHE A 83 14.08 -9.76 4.53
N ALA A 84 13.38 -8.66 4.62
CA ALA A 84 11.94 -8.68 4.89
C ALA A 84 11.24 -7.65 4.02
N VAL A 85 10.01 -7.98 3.60
CA VAL A 85 9.17 -7.10 2.77
C VAL A 85 7.77 -6.97 3.35
N MET A 86 7.21 -5.77 3.21
CA MET A 86 5.82 -5.47 3.54
C MET A 86 5.22 -4.57 2.47
N SER A 87 3.94 -4.75 2.16
CA SER A 87 3.19 -3.86 1.27
C SER A 87 2.33 -2.90 2.10
N PRO A 88 1.97 -1.71 1.60
CA PRO A 88 1.04 -0.78 2.27
C PRO A 88 -0.42 -1.26 2.13
N VAL A 89 -0.66 -2.54 2.36
CA VAL A 89 -1.95 -3.22 2.18
C VAL A 89 -2.28 -4.02 3.43
N ALA A 90 -3.50 -3.93 3.90
CA ALA A 90 -4.06 -4.81 4.91
C ALA A 90 -4.74 -6.02 4.28
N TYR A 91 -4.63 -7.18 4.93
CA TYR A 91 -5.10 -8.46 4.44
C TYR A 91 -6.03 -9.12 5.46
N SER A 92 -6.89 -10.01 4.98
CA SER A 92 -7.61 -10.97 5.81
C SER A 92 -6.80 -12.27 5.86
N GLY A 93 -6.49 -12.74 7.08
CA GLY A 93 -5.77 -14.01 7.26
C GLY A 93 -4.25 -13.92 7.09
N ARG A 94 -3.62 -15.04 6.76
CA ARG A 94 -2.15 -15.23 6.87
C ARG A 94 -1.37 -15.10 5.57
N ASN A 95 -2.08 -14.96 4.44
CA ASN A 95 -1.45 -14.98 3.13
C ASN A 95 -1.59 -13.65 2.41
N ARG A 96 -0.47 -13.13 1.89
CA ARG A 96 -0.41 -11.92 1.07
C ARG A 96 -0.81 -12.24 -0.37
N THR A 97 -2.11 -12.41 -0.58
CA THR A 97 -2.71 -12.67 -1.90
C THR A 97 -3.73 -11.59 -2.26
N ALA A 98 -4.02 -11.44 -3.55
CA ALA A 98 -5.05 -10.51 -4.05
C ALA A 98 -6.44 -10.81 -3.44
N ALA A 99 -6.79 -12.08 -3.28
CA ALA A 99 -8.06 -12.51 -2.69
C ALA A 99 -8.21 -12.11 -1.22
N ASN A 100 -7.10 -12.06 -0.47
CA ASN A 100 -7.07 -11.70 0.93
C ASN A 100 -6.91 -10.20 1.17
N ALA A 101 -6.56 -9.41 0.14
CA ALA A 101 -6.38 -7.97 0.27
C ALA A 101 -7.70 -7.28 0.62
N ARG A 102 -7.66 -6.34 1.56
CA ARG A 102 -8.83 -5.61 2.08
C ARG A 102 -8.73 -4.10 1.90
N TRP A 103 -7.62 -3.51 2.30
CA TRP A 103 -7.43 -2.07 2.30
C TRP A 103 -6.06 -1.69 1.78
N LEU A 104 -6.03 -0.66 0.93
CA LEU A 104 -4.80 -0.03 0.45
C LEU A 104 -4.61 1.29 1.21
N TYR A 105 -3.50 1.40 1.93
CA TYR A 105 -3.15 2.56 2.75
C TYR A 105 -2.21 3.54 2.04
N GLY A 106 -1.60 3.10 0.95
CA GLY A 106 -0.68 3.94 0.19
C GLY A 106 -0.25 3.31 -1.12
N ILE A 107 0.26 4.13 -2.01
CA ILE A 107 0.95 3.73 -3.22
C ILE A 107 2.45 3.81 -2.96
N ALA A 108 3.18 2.72 -3.18
CA ALA A 108 4.62 2.70 -3.09
C ALA A 108 5.23 2.41 -4.45
N ILE A 109 6.26 3.14 -4.84
CA ILE A 109 7.00 3.01 -6.09
C ILE A 109 8.46 2.73 -5.74
N ASP A 110 9.04 1.67 -6.32
CA ASP A 110 10.47 1.38 -6.26
C ASP A 110 11.15 2.01 -7.47
N LEU A 111 12.02 2.96 -7.22
CA LEU A 111 12.73 3.73 -8.24
C LEU A 111 14.21 3.35 -8.19
N ASP A 112 14.63 2.46 -9.09
CA ASP A 112 16.02 2.05 -9.25
C ASP A 112 16.85 3.05 -10.08
N GLY A 113 18.18 2.88 -10.05
CA GLY A 113 19.10 3.73 -10.82
C GLY A 113 19.17 5.17 -10.32
N VAL A 114 19.00 5.40 -9.02
CA VAL A 114 19.01 6.73 -8.42
C VAL A 114 20.40 7.04 -7.86
N GLU A 115 21.14 7.86 -8.58
CA GLU A 115 22.39 8.50 -8.12
C GLU A 115 22.07 9.90 -7.52
N MET A 116 23.09 10.67 -7.13
CA MET A 116 22.87 12.00 -6.53
C MET A 116 22.18 13.02 -7.47
N PRO A 117 22.50 13.07 -8.78
CA PRO A 117 21.75 13.92 -9.71
C PRO A 117 20.27 13.54 -9.75
N GLN A 118 19.95 12.24 -9.91
CA GLN A 118 18.57 11.75 -9.99
C GLN A 118 17.81 12.03 -8.69
N LEU A 119 18.44 11.84 -7.51
CA LEU A 119 17.82 12.17 -6.22
C LEU A 119 17.40 13.64 -6.17
N ARG A 120 18.28 14.56 -6.58
CA ARG A 120 17.97 16.00 -6.61
C ARG A 120 16.86 16.32 -7.62
N ASP A 121 16.89 15.67 -8.77
CA ASP A 121 15.86 15.85 -9.81
C ASP A 121 14.50 15.31 -9.39
N VAL A 122 14.44 14.22 -8.62
CA VAL A 122 13.19 13.73 -8.01
C VAL A 122 12.55 14.84 -7.17
N PHE A 123 13.31 15.44 -6.25
CA PHE A 123 12.77 16.51 -5.39
C PHE A 123 12.54 17.82 -6.14
N HIS A 124 13.38 18.13 -7.13
CA HIS A 124 13.13 19.26 -8.01
C HIS A 124 11.79 19.13 -8.74
N GLN A 125 11.52 17.96 -9.35
CA GLN A 125 10.26 17.70 -10.04
C GLN A 125 9.05 17.69 -9.10
N MET A 126 9.19 17.19 -7.88
CA MET A 126 8.15 17.26 -6.84
C MET A 126 7.84 18.72 -6.46
N ASN A 127 8.88 19.55 -6.29
CA ASN A 127 8.70 20.96 -5.91
C ASN A 127 8.09 21.82 -7.02
N HIS A 128 8.20 21.38 -8.28
CA HIS A 128 7.60 22.05 -9.45
C HIS A 128 6.32 21.36 -9.93
N ASP A 129 5.73 20.46 -9.12
CA ASP A 129 4.50 19.75 -9.42
C ASP A 129 4.53 18.98 -10.77
N ILE A 130 5.73 18.56 -11.21
CA ILE A 130 5.92 17.74 -12.41
C ILE A 130 5.57 16.28 -12.11
N ILE A 131 5.99 15.78 -10.94
CA ILE A 131 5.61 14.49 -10.38
C ILE A 131 4.97 14.70 -9.00
N PRO A 132 4.13 13.77 -8.50
CA PRO A 132 3.48 13.94 -7.22
C PRO A 132 4.49 13.96 -6.07
N LYS A 133 4.22 14.77 -5.03
CA LYS A 133 5.01 14.80 -3.79
C LYS A 133 4.72 13.55 -2.99
N CYS A 134 5.78 12.81 -2.61
CA CYS A 134 5.63 11.64 -1.75
C CYS A 134 5.57 12.02 -0.28
N THR A 135 4.88 11.20 0.52
CA THR A 135 4.82 11.34 1.97
C THR A 135 6.14 10.92 2.61
N TYR A 136 6.73 9.82 2.12
CA TYR A 136 8.03 9.32 2.58
C TYR A 136 8.93 8.97 1.41
N CYS A 137 10.19 9.35 1.51
CA CYS A 137 11.27 8.88 0.66
C CYS A 137 12.15 7.90 1.46
N ILE A 138 12.34 6.71 0.91
CA ILE A 138 13.07 5.63 1.59
C ILE A 138 14.32 5.31 0.80
N ASN A 139 15.49 5.40 1.44
CA ASN A 139 16.74 4.91 0.85
C ASN A 139 16.85 3.40 1.07
N SER A 140 16.56 2.63 0.02
CA SER A 140 16.62 1.16 0.03
C SER A 140 18.01 0.58 -0.22
N GLY A 141 19.00 1.46 -0.44
CA GLY A 141 20.38 1.13 -0.78
C GLY A 141 20.72 1.56 -2.22
N HIS A 142 20.37 0.79 -3.22
CA HIS A 142 20.62 1.10 -4.64
C HIS A 142 19.65 2.17 -5.17
N GLY A 143 18.36 2.04 -4.86
CA GLY A 143 17.31 2.91 -5.31
C GLY A 143 16.65 3.72 -4.19
N LEU A 144 15.44 4.19 -4.48
CA LEU A 144 14.54 4.83 -3.54
C LEU A 144 13.18 4.15 -3.61
N HIS A 145 12.50 4.01 -2.46
CA HIS A 145 11.06 3.77 -2.48
C HIS A 145 10.34 5.09 -2.17
N LEU A 146 9.42 5.48 -3.02
CA LEU A 146 8.57 6.66 -2.83
C LEU A 146 7.21 6.18 -2.34
N TYR A 147 6.82 6.59 -1.13
CA TYR A 147 5.53 6.25 -0.54
C TYR A 147 4.59 7.44 -0.56
N TYR A 148 3.45 7.25 -1.18
CA TYR A 148 2.30 8.17 -1.20
C TYR A 148 1.25 7.60 -0.27
N LEU A 149 1.25 8.04 1.00
CA LEU A 149 0.28 7.55 1.97
C LEU A 149 -1.06 8.23 1.76
N LEU A 150 -2.12 7.43 1.71
CA LEU A 150 -3.46 7.92 1.47
C LEU A 150 -4.07 8.51 2.74
N GLU A 151 -4.81 9.63 2.63
CA GLU A 151 -5.60 10.21 3.71
C GLU A 151 -6.66 9.23 4.21
N LYS A 152 -7.31 8.53 3.27
CA LYS A 152 -8.30 7.49 3.55
C LYS A 152 -7.90 6.20 2.85
N PRO A 153 -7.92 5.05 3.53
CA PRO A 153 -7.61 3.78 2.89
C PRO A 153 -8.66 3.45 1.82
N VAL A 154 -8.20 2.86 0.73
CA VAL A 154 -9.05 2.45 -0.40
C VAL A 154 -9.43 0.98 -0.25
N PRO A 155 -10.74 0.63 -0.37
CA PRO A 155 -11.16 -0.76 -0.33
C PRO A 155 -10.67 -1.52 -1.56
N LEU A 156 -10.11 -2.71 -1.36
CA LEU A 156 -9.56 -3.55 -2.43
C LEU A 156 -10.58 -4.57 -2.92
N TYR A 157 -11.76 -4.10 -3.33
CA TYR A 157 -12.72 -4.95 -4.02
C TYR A 157 -12.14 -5.50 -5.32
N LYS A 158 -12.52 -6.73 -5.67
CA LYS A 158 -11.97 -7.44 -6.82
C LYS A 158 -11.98 -6.60 -8.12
N HIS A 159 -13.10 -5.93 -8.42
CA HIS A 159 -13.24 -5.09 -9.60
C HIS A 159 -12.39 -3.80 -9.58
N LEU A 160 -11.88 -3.38 -8.40
CA LEU A 160 -10.99 -2.23 -8.26
C LEU A 160 -9.52 -2.59 -8.36
N GLN A 161 -9.14 -3.83 -8.08
CA GLN A 161 -7.74 -4.24 -8.03
C GLN A 161 -7.02 -4.04 -9.36
N ASP A 162 -7.67 -4.39 -10.48
CA ASP A 162 -7.11 -4.18 -11.82
C ASP A 162 -7.02 -2.71 -12.18
N LYS A 163 -8.04 -1.91 -11.85
CA LYS A 163 -8.02 -0.46 -12.06
C LYS A 163 -6.91 0.23 -11.26
N LEU A 164 -6.76 -0.14 -9.98
CA LEU A 164 -5.68 0.39 -9.13
C LEU A 164 -4.30 -0.07 -9.60
N ARG A 165 -4.17 -1.25 -10.21
CA ARG A 165 -2.92 -1.69 -10.83
C ARG A 165 -2.58 -0.82 -12.05
N GLU A 166 -3.51 -0.58 -12.95
CA GLU A 166 -3.30 0.28 -14.12
C GLU A 166 -3.01 1.73 -13.72
N PHE A 167 -3.77 2.27 -12.77
CA PHE A 167 -3.51 3.56 -12.16
C PHE A 167 -2.07 3.66 -11.60
N LYS A 168 -1.62 2.66 -10.83
CA LYS A 168 -0.26 2.65 -10.29
C LYS A 168 0.79 2.56 -11.41
N TYR A 169 0.53 1.83 -12.48
CA TYR A 169 1.45 1.73 -13.61
C TYR A 169 1.62 3.08 -14.31
N GLU A 170 0.54 3.85 -14.48
CA GLU A 170 0.60 5.21 -15.00
C GLU A 170 1.42 6.14 -14.10
N LEU A 171 1.25 6.04 -12.78
CA LEU A 171 2.08 6.79 -11.83
C LEU A 171 3.56 6.41 -11.91
N ILE A 172 3.87 5.11 -12.04
CA ILE A 172 5.24 4.64 -12.21
C ILE A 172 5.81 5.23 -13.52
N ALA A 173 5.08 5.16 -14.63
CA ALA A 173 5.51 5.72 -15.90
C ALA A 173 5.75 7.24 -15.83
N LYS A 174 4.97 7.96 -15.02
CA LYS A 174 5.16 9.38 -14.79
C LYS A 174 6.40 9.70 -13.95
N VAL A 175 6.60 8.96 -12.86
CA VAL A 175 7.71 9.18 -11.92
C VAL A 175 9.04 8.70 -12.49
N TRP A 176 9.02 7.60 -13.22
CA TRP A 176 10.22 6.99 -13.80
C TRP A 176 10.56 7.62 -15.14
N ASN A 177 11.42 8.61 -15.13
CA ASN A 177 11.82 9.34 -16.32
C ASN A 177 13.36 9.53 -16.35
N ARG A 178 13.88 10.07 -17.47
CA ARG A 178 15.32 10.24 -17.70
C ARG A 178 16.06 11.11 -16.67
N TYR A 179 15.33 11.87 -15.86
CA TYR A 179 15.93 12.72 -14.82
C TYR A 179 15.89 12.05 -13.45
N THR A 180 14.91 11.20 -13.22
CA THR A 180 14.69 10.55 -11.92
C THR A 180 15.40 9.20 -11.80
N SER A 181 15.78 8.58 -12.92
CA SER A 181 16.49 7.31 -12.96
C SER A 181 17.53 7.28 -14.08
N THR A 182 18.63 6.56 -13.85
CA THR A 182 19.59 6.20 -14.90
C THR A 182 19.10 5.03 -15.76
N PHE A 183 18.07 4.30 -15.32
CA PHE A 183 17.44 3.19 -16.01
C PHE A 183 16.21 3.68 -16.77
N THR A 184 16.43 4.18 -18.00
CA THR A 184 15.38 4.88 -18.78
C THR A 184 14.86 4.08 -19.95
N GLU A 185 15.49 2.97 -20.31
CA GLU A 185 14.99 2.07 -21.33
C GLU A 185 13.70 1.40 -20.86
N ARG A 186 12.74 1.26 -21.77
CA ARG A 186 11.41 0.69 -21.45
C ARG A 186 11.48 -0.65 -20.72
N GLU A 187 12.47 -1.47 -21.06
CA GLU A 187 12.70 -2.79 -20.47
C GLU A 187 13.27 -2.74 -19.06
N GLN A 188 13.87 -1.61 -18.65
CA GLN A 188 14.44 -1.39 -17.34
C GLN A 188 13.43 -0.89 -16.32
N VAL A 189 12.33 -0.25 -16.78
CA VAL A 189 11.27 0.24 -15.91
C VAL A 189 10.54 -0.93 -15.27
N GLN A 190 10.56 -0.98 -13.94
CA GLN A 190 9.91 -2.04 -13.19
C GLN A 190 8.51 -1.63 -12.76
N TYR A 191 7.49 -2.24 -13.35
CA TYR A 191 6.10 -2.04 -12.98
C TYR A 191 5.72 -2.94 -11.81
N GLN A 192 5.60 -2.34 -10.63
CA GLN A 192 5.22 -3.07 -9.41
C GLN A 192 3.71 -3.03 -9.21
N GLY A 193 3.08 -4.21 -9.02
CA GLY A 193 1.66 -4.30 -8.69
C GLY A 193 1.32 -3.69 -7.32
N ILE A 194 0.02 -3.49 -7.06
CA ILE A 194 -0.45 -2.89 -5.79
C ILE A 194 -0.15 -3.74 -4.56
N PHE A 195 0.01 -5.05 -4.73
CA PHE A 195 0.34 -6.01 -3.65
C PHE A 195 1.84 -6.24 -3.47
N GLN A 196 2.66 -5.58 -4.28
CA GLN A 196 4.12 -5.71 -4.18
C GLN A 196 4.60 -5.34 -2.79
N GLY A 197 5.41 -6.23 -2.19
CA GLY A 197 6.12 -5.93 -0.95
C GLY A 197 7.40 -5.17 -1.24
N PHE A 198 7.66 -4.18 -0.44
CA PHE A 198 8.89 -3.38 -0.48
C PHE A 198 9.79 -3.75 0.68
N ARG A 199 11.09 -3.69 0.49
CA ARG A 199 12.06 -3.95 1.54
C ARG A 199 11.77 -3.05 2.74
N MET A 200 11.69 -3.65 3.92
CA MET A 200 11.21 -2.96 5.11
C MET A 200 12.24 -1.98 5.67
N VAL A 201 11.75 -0.84 6.15
CA VAL A 201 12.53 0.14 6.90
C VAL A 201 13.11 -0.54 8.14
N GLY A 202 14.39 -0.29 8.42
CA GLY A 202 15.12 -0.88 9.54
C GLY A 202 15.74 -2.25 9.26
N THR A 203 15.41 -2.92 8.13
CA THR A 203 16.09 -4.15 7.70
C THR A 203 17.37 -3.85 6.92
N GLN A 204 18.17 -4.85 6.63
CA GLN A 204 19.38 -4.68 5.83
C GLN A 204 19.02 -4.32 4.38
N SER A 205 19.74 -3.37 3.79
CA SER A 205 19.69 -3.16 2.35
C SER A 205 20.51 -4.22 1.61
N LYS A 206 20.45 -4.21 0.28
CA LYS A 206 21.33 -5.06 -0.56
C LYS A 206 22.84 -4.81 -0.32
N LEU A 207 23.19 -3.69 0.32
CA LEU A 207 24.59 -3.32 0.66
C LEU A 207 25.10 -3.98 1.94
N GLY A 208 24.24 -4.71 2.67
CA GLY A 208 24.55 -5.48 3.87
C GLY A 208 24.21 -4.77 5.18
N LYS A 209 24.50 -5.45 6.30
CA LYS A 209 24.08 -5.09 7.67
C LYS A 209 24.42 -3.66 8.11
N ARG A 210 25.52 -3.08 7.61
CA ARG A 210 25.93 -1.71 7.96
C ARG A 210 25.14 -0.60 7.22
N TYR A 211 24.25 -0.98 6.34
CA TYR A 211 23.49 -0.07 5.47
C TYR A 211 21.99 -0.40 5.56
N PRO A 212 21.32 -0.11 6.69
CA PRO A 212 19.91 -0.40 6.86
C PRO A 212 19.05 0.45 5.92
N VAL A 213 17.87 -0.04 5.59
CA VAL A 213 16.85 0.75 4.89
C VAL A 213 16.36 1.88 5.79
N LYS A 214 16.43 3.13 5.31
CA LYS A 214 16.08 4.33 6.06
C LYS A 214 14.93 5.08 5.42
N ALA A 215 14.03 5.60 6.24
CA ALA A 215 12.89 6.39 5.80
C ALA A 215 13.02 7.85 6.25
N PHE A 216 12.62 8.76 5.37
CA PHE A 216 12.59 10.20 5.62
C PHE A 216 11.17 10.71 5.34
N GLU A 217 10.63 11.50 6.26
CA GLU A 217 9.33 12.14 6.08
C GLU A 217 9.50 13.35 5.16
N THR A 218 8.81 13.34 4.01
CA THR A 218 9.07 14.30 2.94
C THR A 218 7.85 15.12 2.55
N GLY A 219 6.67 14.76 3.03
CA GLY A 219 5.44 15.48 2.72
C GLY A 219 4.21 14.93 3.42
N GLU A 220 3.08 15.52 3.10
CA GLU A 220 1.78 15.19 3.65
C GLU A 220 1.17 13.92 3.03
N ARG A 221 0.11 13.41 3.66
CA ARG A 221 -0.74 12.39 3.05
C ARG A 221 -1.45 12.96 1.83
N VAL A 222 -1.78 12.07 0.90
CA VAL A 222 -2.38 12.45 -0.39
C VAL A 222 -3.73 11.78 -0.60
N THR A 223 -4.53 12.34 -1.50
CA THR A 223 -5.75 11.68 -1.97
C THR A 223 -5.51 10.97 -3.31
N ILE A 224 -6.40 10.04 -3.66
CA ILE A 224 -6.35 9.42 -5.00
C ILE A 224 -6.65 10.48 -6.09
N GLU A 225 -7.50 11.45 -5.81
CA GLU A 225 -7.82 12.57 -6.70
C GLU A 225 -6.59 13.40 -7.00
N TYR A 226 -5.76 13.71 -6.00
CA TYR A 226 -4.47 14.38 -6.18
C TYR A 226 -3.57 13.57 -7.12
N LEU A 227 -3.41 12.27 -6.88
CA LEU A 227 -2.60 11.40 -7.71
C LEU A 227 -3.17 11.23 -9.14
N ASN A 228 -4.50 11.20 -9.31
CA ASN A 228 -5.16 11.20 -10.63
C ASN A 228 -4.74 12.42 -11.47
N GLY A 229 -4.42 13.54 -10.81
CA GLY A 229 -3.91 14.75 -11.46
C GLY A 229 -2.64 14.53 -12.28
N TYR A 230 -1.80 13.58 -11.90
CA TYR A 230 -0.50 13.30 -12.52
C TYR A 230 -0.51 12.22 -13.60
N LEU A 231 -1.62 11.50 -13.80
CA LEU A 231 -1.71 10.46 -14.83
C LEU A 231 -1.60 11.08 -16.23
N MET A 232 -0.83 10.44 -17.10
CA MET A 232 -0.75 10.81 -18.51
C MET A 232 -2.01 10.37 -19.25
N ASP A 233 -2.45 9.14 -19.05
CA ASP A 233 -3.73 8.63 -19.53
C ASP A 233 -4.82 8.82 -18.46
N LYS A 234 -5.65 9.86 -18.61
CA LYS A 234 -6.75 10.17 -17.69
C LYS A 234 -7.84 9.09 -17.65
N SER A 235 -7.90 8.19 -18.63
CA SER A 235 -8.84 7.06 -18.60
C SER A 235 -8.53 6.04 -17.51
N LYS A 236 -7.29 6.05 -16.99
CA LYS A 236 -6.83 5.21 -15.87
C LYS A 236 -7.10 5.80 -14.50
N ALA A 237 -7.72 6.97 -14.43
CA ALA A 237 -8.11 7.59 -13.17
C ALA A 237 -9.11 6.71 -12.40
N VAL A 238 -8.92 6.62 -11.08
CA VAL A 238 -9.82 5.88 -10.18
C VAL A 238 -10.64 6.88 -9.38
N THR A 239 -11.94 6.90 -9.60
CA THR A 239 -12.88 7.87 -8.99
C THR A 239 -14.05 7.22 -8.29
N ASP A 240 -14.32 5.94 -8.55
CA ASP A 240 -15.44 5.18 -7.99
C ASP A 240 -14.93 4.01 -7.14
N PHE A 241 -15.14 4.09 -5.83
CA PHE A 241 -14.72 3.10 -4.83
C PHE A 241 -15.87 2.27 -4.26
N HIS A 242 -17.07 2.36 -4.87
CA HIS A 242 -18.22 1.61 -4.40
C HIS A 242 -18.08 0.13 -4.72
N TYR A 243 -18.61 -0.70 -3.83
CA TYR A 243 -18.68 -2.14 -4.08
C TYR A 243 -19.56 -2.42 -5.31
N LYS A 244 -19.04 -3.23 -6.22
CA LYS A 244 -19.80 -3.78 -7.36
C LYS A 244 -19.77 -5.28 -7.29
N SER A 245 -20.94 -5.91 -7.41
CA SER A 245 -21.05 -7.36 -7.48
C SER A 245 -20.43 -7.87 -8.79
N ASP A 246 -19.70 -8.99 -8.73
CA ASP A 246 -19.24 -9.72 -9.91
C ASP A 246 -20.38 -10.51 -10.60
N LEU A 247 -21.54 -10.61 -9.94
CA LEU A 247 -22.70 -11.33 -10.46
C LEU A 247 -23.54 -10.41 -11.36
N SER A 248 -23.86 -10.90 -12.55
CA SER A 248 -24.92 -10.30 -13.36
C SER A 248 -26.28 -10.39 -12.63
N LEU A 249 -27.23 -9.54 -12.99
CA LEU A 249 -28.59 -9.60 -12.39
C LEU A 249 -29.26 -10.97 -12.63
N ALA A 250 -29.01 -11.62 -13.78
CA ALA A 250 -29.54 -12.93 -14.08
C ALA A 250 -28.94 -14.04 -13.17
N GLU A 251 -27.63 -13.97 -12.90
CA GLU A 251 -26.97 -14.88 -11.97
C GLU A 251 -27.38 -14.60 -10.52
N ALA A 252 -27.52 -13.32 -10.14
CA ALA A 252 -28.01 -12.92 -8.83
C ALA A 252 -29.43 -13.41 -8.56
N ARG A 253 -30.33 -13.36 -9.57
CA ARG A 253 -31.68 -13.92 -9.50
C ARG A 253 -31.67 -15.42 -9.21
N LYS A 254 -30.77 -16.17 -9.85
CA LYS A 254 -30.65 -17.63 -9.63
C LYS A 254 -30.07 -17.94 -8.25
N LYS A 255 -29.03 -17.21 -7.84
CA LYS A 255 -28.27 -17.50 -6.62
C LYS A 255 -28.92 -16.94 -5.35
N TYR A 256 -29.62 -15.81 -5.48
CA TYR A 256 -30.24 -15.08 -4.36
C TYR A 256 -31.64 -14.61 -4.75
N PRO A 257 -32.61 -15.54 -4.96
CA PRO A 257 -33.94 -15.21 -5.49
C PRO A 257 -34.71 -14.25 -4.58
N GLU A 258 -34.65 -14.43 -3.27
CA GLU A 258 -35.31 -13.55 -2.30
C GLU A 258 -34.75 -12.11 -2.31
N TRP A 259 -33.42 -12.01 -2.37
CA TRP A 259 -32.78 -10.68 -2.51
C TRP A 259 -33.20 -10.00 -3.80
N TYR A 260 -33.24 -10.76 -4.91
CA TYR A 260 -33.63 -10.24 -6.23
C TYR A 260 -35.07 -9.75 -6.21
N GLU A 261 -35.98 -10.54 -5.63
CA GLU A 261 -37.39 -10.18 -5.50
C GLU A 261 -37.57 -8.89 -4.72
N LYS A 262 -37.03 -8.81 -3.50
CA LYS A 262 -37.13 -7.64 -2.64
C LYS A 262 -36.49 -6.39 -3.23
N ARG A 263 -35.28 -6.50 -3.77
CA ARG A 263 -34.47 -5.34 -4.15
C ARG A 263 -34.69 -4.87 -5.59
N ILE A 264 -34.96 -5.79 -6.49
CA ILE A 264 -35.06 -5.49 -7.93
C ILE A 264 -36.52 -5.42 -8.35
N VAL A 265 -37.36 -6.40 -7.95
CA VAL A 265 -38.75 -6.45 -8.35
C VAL A 265 -39.61 -5.50 -7.50
N GLN A 266 -39.49 -5.57 -6.17
CA GLN A 266 -40.30 -4.76 -5.26
C GLN A 266 -39.68 -3.36 -4.99
N GLY A 267 -38.43 -3.14 -5.42
CA GLY A 267 -37.77 -1.84 -5.28
C GLY A 267 -37.43 -1.44 -3.84
N GLU A 268 -37.45 -2.38 -2.90
CA GLU A 268 -37.10 -2.10 -1.51
C GLU A 268 -35.71 -1.50 -1.41
N ARG A 269 -35.60 -0.34 -0.77
CA ARG A 269 -34.30 0.30 -0.54
C ARG A 269 -33.55 -0.42 0.58
N ARG A 270 -32.20 -0.50 0.43
CA ARG A 270 -31.34 -0.99 1.49
C ARG A 270 -31.50 -0.10 2.72
N GLU A 271 -31.73 -0.71 3.90
CA GLU A 271 -31.68 0.02 5.16
C GLU A 271 -30.33 0.72 5.30
N ARG A 272 -30.38 2.00 5.64
CA ARG A 272 -29.16 2.77 5.95
C ARG A 272 -28.98 2.76 7.45
N TRP A 273 -27.93 2.11 7.90
CA TRP A 273 -27.56 2.18 9.30
C TRP A 273 -26.77 3.45 9.57
N HIS A 274 -27.30 4.28 10.45
CA HIS A 274 -26.70 5.56 10.79
C HIS A 274 -25.80 5.46 12.03
N VAL A 275 -25.98 4.42 12.86
CA VAL A 275 -25.23 4.17 14.09
C VAL A 275 -24.89 2.70 14.26
N LYS A 276 -23.83 2.38 15.04
CA LYS A 276 -23.43 0.99 15.34
C LYS A 276 -24.55 0.17 16.01
N ARG A 277 -25.43 0.82 16.77
CA ARG A 277 -26.57 0.17 17.42
C ARG A 277 -27.56 -0.38 16.41
N ASP A 278 -27.85 0.35 15.33
CA ASP A 278 -28.79 -0.10 14.29
C ASP A 278 -28.26 -1.36 13.58
N LEU A 279 -26.92 -1.45 13.40
CA LEU A 279 -26.27 -2.63 12.86
C LEU A 279 -26.41 -3.84 13.79
N TYR A 280 -26.23 -3.64 15.10
CA TYR A 280 -26.35 -4.67 16.12
C TYR A 280 -27.81 -5.17 16.24
N ASP A 281 -28.79 -4.27 16.28
CA ASP A 281 -30.20 -4.57 16.35
C ASP A 281 -30.71 -5.30 15.08
N TRP A 282 -30.16 -4.96 13.92
CA TRP A 282 -30.42 -5.68 12.68
C TRP A 282 -29.84 -7.10 12.71
N TRP A 283 -28.63 -7.27 13.22
CA TRP A 283 -27.98 -8.57 13.35
C TRP A 283 -28.72 -9.47 14.34
N LEU A 284 -29.15 -8.93 15.49
CA LEU A 284 -29.96 -9.65 16.48
C LEU A 284 -31.28 -10.15 15.86
N ARG A 285 -32.04 -9.30 15.21
CA ARG A 285 -33.32 -9.70 14.56
C ARG A 285 -33.10 -10.84 13.56
N ARG A 286 -32.03 -10.78 12.79
CA ARG A 286 -31.73 -11.80 11.79
C ARG A 286 -31.22 -13.12 12.40
N SER A 287 -30.56 -13.09 13.53
CA SER A 287 -30.16 -14.30 14.28
C SER A 287 -31.37 -14.97 14.95
N GLU A 288 -32.36 -14.20 15.39
CA GLU A 288 -33.61 -14.71 15.95
C GLU A 288 -34.50 -15.37 14.90
N GLU A 289 -34.55 -14.81 13.67
CA GLU A 289 -35.25 -15.41 12.53
C GLU A 289 -34.68 -16.79 12.18
N HIS A 290 -33.36 -16.98 12.21
CA HIS A 290 -32.71 -18.28 11.93
C HIS A 290 -32.83 -19.30 13.07
N THR A 291 -33.02 -18.88 14.31
CA THR A 291 -33.22 -19.79 15.46
C THR A 291 -34.67 -20.25 15.60
N SER A 292 -35.62 -19.60 14.96
CA SER A 292 -37.02 -20.03 14.95
C SER A 292 -37.35 -21.07 13.86
N GLU A 293 -36.38 -21.40 12.99
CA GLU A 293 -36.52 -22.42 11.95
C GLU A 293 -35.80 -23.76 12.29
N LEU A 294 -35.26 -23.91 13.53
CA LEU A 294 -34.70 -25.13 14.07
C LEU A 294 -35.63 -25.67 15.18
#